data_289a2616f8967a005037672df14761f5
#
_entry.id   289a2616f8967a005037672df14761f5
#
_cell.length_a   1.000
_cell.length_b   1.000
_cell.length_c   1.000
_cell.angle_alpha   90.00
_cell.angle_beta   90.00
_cell.angle_gamma   90.00
#
_symmetry.space_group_name_H-M   'P 1'
#
loop_
_entity.id
_entity.type
_entity.pdbx_description
1 polymer ?
#
loop_
_entity_poly.entity_id
_entity_poly.type
_entity_poly.pdbx_seq_one_letter_code
_entity_poly.pdbx_strand_id
1 'polypeptide(L)'
;MILCSQPGYDTHAGELGAQAKLFAELSPALAAFVAALVEIGAANQVTLFTQPEFNRALFANSKGGTEHAWGGRQLVMGRAVLGGDVYGKFPSMAMGGAHDASTNGMWIPSTANDQYHAKLANWLEVAPQRISVAFPSLARFAIKDLGFVA
;
A
#
# COMPACT_ATOMS: atom_id res chain seq x y z
N MET A 1 -17.63 -4.06 -0.69
CA MET A 1 -16.29 -3.65 -1.16
C MET A 1 -16.39 -3.21 -2.62
N ILE A 2 -15.78 -2.09 -2.97
CA ILE A 2 -15.72 -1.55 -4.34
C ILE A 2 -14.25 -1.59 -4.77
N LEU A 3 -13.98 -2.09 -5.97
CA LEU A 3 -12.65 -2.10 -6.57
C LEU A 3 -12.62 -1.11 -7.73
N CYS A 4 -11.65 -0.19 -7.70
CA CYS A 4 -11.33 0.69 -8.81
C CYS A 4 -9.90 0.40 -9.26
N SER A 5 -9.65 0.40 -10.56
CA SER A 5 -8.33 0.12 -11.12
C SER A 5 -7.84 1.33 -11.93
N GLN A 6 -6.60 1.72 -11.67
CA GLN A 6 -5.86 2.69 -12.48
C GLN A 6 -4.62 1.99 -13.04
N PRO A 7 -4.59 1.62 -14.32
CA PRO A 7 -3.43 0.99 -14.96
C PRO A 7 -2.32 2.01 -15.27
N GLY A 8 -1.15 1.54 -15.69
CA GLY A 8 -0.08 2.38 -16.20
C GLY A 8 1.12 2.57 -15.29
N TYR A 9 1.13 1.97 -14.10
CA TYR A 9 2.25 2.04 -13.15
C TYR A 9 3.42 1.10 -13.46
N ASP A 10 3.29 0.26 -14.48
CA ASP A 10 4.38 -0.60 -14.95
C ASP A 10 5.32 0.16 -15.89
N THR A 11 6.14 1.03 -15.29
CA THR A 11 6.94 2.05 -15.98
C THR A 11 8.40 1.61 -16.17
N HIS A 12 8.66 0.74 -17.15
CA HIS A 12 10.02 0.31 -17.52
C HIS A 12 10.80 1.33 -18.36
N ALA A 13 10.18 2.48 -18.71
CA ALA A 13 10.81 3.60 -19.41
C ALA A 13 10.09 4.90 -19.07
N GLY A 14 10.83 6.02 -18.97
CA GLY A 14 10.26 7.36 -18.78
C GLY A 14 9.37 7.51 -17.54
N GLU A 15 9.68 6.80 -16.47
CA GLU A 15 8.86 6.63 -15.27
C GLU A 15 8.42 7.95 -14.64
N LEU A 16 9.31 8.91 -14.46
CA LEU A 16 8.99 10.17 -13.79
C LEU A 16 7.83 10.90 -14.47
N GLY A 17 7.87 11.00 -15.81
CA GLY A 17 6.81 11.66 -16.56
C GLY A 17 5.50 10.88 -16.60
N ALA A 18 5.57 9.55 -16.67
CA ALA A 18 4.40 8.69 -16.65
C ALA A 18 3.70 8.71 -15.28
N GLN A 19 4.44 8.52 -14.20
CA GLN A 19 3.88 8.53 -12.86
C GLN A 19 3.36 9.91 -12.44
N ALA A 20 4.04 11.00 -12.84
CA ALA A 20 3.54 12.34 -12.58
C ALA A 20 2.13 12.56 -13.15
N LYS A 21 1.83 12.03 -14.35
CA LYS A 21 0.48 12.10 -14.95
C LYS A 21 -0.52 11.24 -14.16
N LEU A 22 -0.14 10.03 -13.79
CA LEU A 22 -1.01 9.14 -13.01
C LEU A 22 -1.35 9.72 -11.64
N PHE A 23 -0.39 10.32 -10.94
CA PHE A 23 -0.64 10.98 -9.66
C PHE A 23 -1.44 12.29 -9.81
N ALA A 24 -1.27 13.02 -10.90
CA ALA A 24 -2.07 14.22 -11.20
C ALA A 24 -3.55 13.88 -11.45
N GLU A 25 -3.85 12.65 -11.90
CA GLU A 25 -5.20 12.12 -12.03
C GLU A 25 -5.71 11.53 -10.71
N LEU A 26 -4.90 10.71 -10.04
CA LEU A 26 -5.27 10.00 -8.82
C LEU A 26 -5.58 10.96 -7.66
N SER A 27 -4.73 11.96 -7.44
CA SER A 27 -4.84 12.85 -6.29
C SER A 27 -6.17 13.62 -6.24
N PRO A 28 -6.62 14.31 -7.31
CA PRO A 28 -7.93 14.96 -7.30
C PRO A 28 -9.10 13.97 -7.25
N ALA A 29 -8.96 12.77 -7.82
CA ALA A 29 -9.98 11.74 -7.74
C ALA A 29 -10.18 11.27 -6.28
N LEU A 30 -9.10 11.05 -5.54
CA LEU A 30 -9.17 10.73 -4.10
C LEU A 30 -9.80 11.86 -3.29
N ALA A 31 -9.43 13.11 -3.56
CA ALA A 31 -10.01 14.27 -2.89
C ALA A 31 -11.51 14.40 -3.15
N ALA A 32 -11.94 14.23 -4.40
CA ALA A 32 -13.36 14.25 -4.78
C ALA A 32 -14.14 13.10 -4.13
N PHE A 33 -13.55 11.91 -4.07
CA PHE A 33 -14.16 10.77 -3.40
C PHE A 33 -14.38 11.03 -1.90
N VAL A 34 -13.37 11.54 -1.20
CA VAL A 34 -13.50 11.90 0.22
C VAL A 34 -14.57 12.98 0.43
N ALA A 35 -14.62 14.01 -0.43
CA ALA A 35 -15.64 15.04 -0.35
C ALA A 35 -17.06 14.47 -0.54
N ALA A 36 -17.24 13.58 -1.51
CA ALA A 36 -18.51 12.90 -1.74
C ALA A 36 -18.96 12.05 -0.55
N LEU A 37 -18.02 11.32 0.09
CA LEU A 37 -18.33 10.54 1.29
C LEU A 37 -18.79 11.43 2.46
N VAL A 38 -18.22 12.62 2.60
CA VAL A 38 -18.67 13.60 3.61
C VAL A 38 -20.07 14.11 3.28
N GLU A 39 -20.33 14.46 2.02
CA GLU A 39 -21.62 14.98 1.55
C GLU A 39 -22.76 13.99 1.79
N ILE A 40 -22.55 12.71 1.51
CA ILE A 40 -23.57 11.67 1.73
C ILE A 40 -23.60 11.10 3.16
N GLY A 41 -22.77 11.62 4.08
CA GLY A 41 -22.72 11.16 5.46
C GLY A 41 -22.08 9.78 5.69
N ALA A 42 -21.35 9.23 4.70
CA ALA A 42 -20.76 7.89 4.74
C ALA A 42 -19.27 7.86 5.15
N ALA A 43 -18.69 9.01 5.49
CA ALA A 43 -17.25 9.13 5.73
C ALA A 43 -16.69 8.22 6.85
N ASN A 44 -17.51 7.89 7.85
CA ASN A 44 -17.12 6.99 8.94
C ASN A 44 -17.24 5.49 8.58
N GLN A 45 -17.90 5.17 7.47
CA GLN A 45 -18.22 3.80 7.06
C GLN A 45 -17.32 3.30 5.93
N VAL A 46 -16.45 4.18 5.40
CA VAL A 46 -15.63 3.85 4.23
C VAL A 46 -14.17 4.10 4.55
N THR A 47 -13.36 3.08 4.33
CA THR A 47 -11.89 3.15 4.32
C THR A 47 -11.42 2.80 2.91
N LEU A 48 -10.64 3.69 2.31
CA LEU A 48 -9.98 3.48 1.04
C LEU A 48 -8.55 2.98 1.29
N PHE A 49 -8.09 2.02 0.51
CA PHE A 49 -6.72 1.56 0.55
C PHE A 49 -6.21 1.21 -0.85
N THR A 50 -4.90 1.30 -1.05
CA THR A 50 -4.25 0.88 -2.28
C THR A 50 -3.78 -0.56 -2.21
N GLN A 51 -3.77 -1.22 -3.36
CA GLN A 51 -3.33 -2.61 -3.50
C GLN A 51 -2.60 -2.77 -4.85
N PRO A 52 -1.29 -2.53 -4.91
CA PRO A 52 -0.52 -2.82 -6.10
C PRO A 52 -0.20 -4.32 -6.19
N GLU A 53 0.04 -4.79 -7.39
CA GLU A 53 0.51 -6.14 -7.66
C GLU A 53 2.00 -6.28 -7.31
N PHE A 54 2.81 -5.26 -7.66
CA PHE A 54 4.24 -5.17 -7.37
C PHE A 54 4.62 -3.73 -7.03
N ASN A 55 5.84 -3.56 -6.59
CA ASN A 55 6.46 -2.25 -6.38
C ASN A 55 7.64 -2.06 -7.35
N ARG A 56 8.28 -0.90 -7.30
CA ARG A 56 9.37 -0.55 -8.20
C ARG A 56 10.70 -0.53 -7.45
N ALA A 57 11.77 -0.99 -8.13
CA ALA A 57 13.13 -0.82 -7.65
C ALA A 57 13.48 0.68 -7.58
N LEU A 58 14.36 1.05 -6.67
CA LEU A 58 14.73 2.46 -6.49
C LEU A 58 15.68 2.95 -7.59
N PHE A 59 16.51 2.07 -8.15
CA PHE A 59 17.50 2.45 -9.15
C PHE A 59 16.88 2.45 -10.56
N ALA A 60 17.07 3.56 -11.26
CA ALA A 60 16.58 3.69 -12.63
C ALA A 60 17.42 2.87 -13.62
N ASN A 61 16.75 2.21 -14.56
CA ASN A 61 17.41 1.54 -15.68
C ASN A 61 17.83 2.55 -16.78
N SER A 62 18.51 2.07 -17.83
CA SER A 62 19.02 2.90 -18.91
C SER A 62 17.93 3.62 -19.74
N LYS A 63 16.66 3.26 -19.59
CA LYS A 63 15.52 3.87 -20.26
C LYS A 63 14.76 4.87 -19.38
N GLY A 64 15.29 5.18 -18.19
CA GLY A 64 14.65 6.08 -17.22
C GLY A 64 13.37 5.51 -16.62
N GLY A 65 13.25 4.19 -16.56
CA GLY A 65 12.25 3.45 -15.80
C GLY A 65 12.89 2.64 -14.69
N THR A 66 12.12 1.81 -14.00
CA THR A 66 12.64 0.91 -12.97
C THR A 66 12.14 -0.51 -13.18
N GLU A 67 12.76 -1.48 -12.51
CA GLU A 67 12.33 -2.86 -12.52
C GLU A 67 11.34 -3.16 -11.40
N HIS A 68 10.65 -4.29 -11.46
CA HIS A 68 9.73 -4.73 -10.42
C HIS A 68 10.47 -5.01 -9.12
N ALA A 69 9.84 -4.73 -8.00
CA ALA A 69 10.33 -5.02 -6.66
C ALA A 69 9.20 -5.48 -5.73
N TRP A 70 9.54 -6.03 -4.57
CA TRP A 70 8.55 -6.53 -3.60
C TRP A 70 8.08 -5.45 -2.64
N GLY A 71 9.04 -4.79 -1.99
CA GLY A 71 8.77 -3.84 -0.92
C GLY A 71 8.32 -2.50 -1.43
N GLY A 72 7.23 -1.99 -0.90
CA GLY A 72 6.72 -0.69 -1.23
C GLY A 72 5.81 -0.14 -0.15
N ARG A 73 5.09 0.90 -0.47
CA ARG A 73 4.21 1.63 0.44
C ARG A 73 2.78 1.55 -0.04
N GLN A 74 1.88 1.34 0.91
CA GLN A 74 0.44 1.37 0.70
C GLN A 74 -0.13 2.64 1.31
N LEU A 75 -1.18 3.18 0.71
CA LEU A 75 -1.95 4.29 1.26
C LEU A 75 -3.23 3.75 1.87
N VAL A 76 -3.56 4.26 3.04
CA VAL A 76 -4.86 4.02 3.68
C VAL A 76 -5.47 5.37 4.05
N MET A 77 -6.72 5.58 3.68
CA MET A 77 -7.45 6.83 3.91
C MET A 77 -8.86 6.54 4.42
N GLY A 78 -9.33 7.33 5.36
CA GLY A 78 -10.67 7.22 5.93
C GLY A 78 -10.74 7.85 7.31
N ARG A 79 -11.93 8.12 7.81
CA ARG A 79 -12.09 8.71 9.14
C ARG A 79 -11.73 7.75 10.28
N ALA A 80 -11.81 6.46 10.06
CA ALA A 80 -11.35 5.44 11.01
C ALA A 80 -9.83 5.27 11.02
N VAL A 81 -9.12 5.85 10.04
CA VAL A 81 -7.66 5.72 9.93
C VAL A 81 -6.98 6.70 10.89
N LEU A 82 -6.07 6.19 11.68
CA LEU A 82 -5.16 6.97 12.52
C LEU A 82 -4.06 7.55 11.62
N GLY A 83 -4.42 8.57 10.84
CA GLY A 83 -3.60 9.11 9.76
C GLY A 83 -2.42 9.96 10.24
N GLY A 84 -1.59 10.40 9.26
CA GLY A 84 -0.43 11.26 9.53
C GLY A 84 0.81 10.50 9.97
N ASP A 85 0.82 9.18 9.91
CA ASP A 85 1.92 8.32 10.34
C ASP A 85 2.26 7.24 9.31
N VAL A 86 3.39 6.55 9.52
CA VAL A 86 3.86 5.41 8.74
C VAL A 86 3.83 4.16 9.62
N TYR A 87 2.99 3.21 9.26
CA TYR A 87 2.84 1.95 9.97
C TYR A 87 3.74 0.87 9.38
N GLY A 88 4.40 0.10 10.24
CA GLY A 88 5.43 -0.84 9.87
C GLY A 88 6.84 -0.28 10.07
N LYS A 89 7.85 -0.98 9.59
CA LYS A 89 9.25 -0.58 9.74
C LYS A 89 9.83 -0.20 8.40
N PHE A 90 10.27 1.05 8.29
CA PHE A 90 10.94 1.53 7.08
C PHE A 90 12.31 0.82 6.91
N PRO A 91 12.62 0.26 5.73
CA PRO A 91 13.89 -0.40 5.50
C PRO A 91 15.04 0.60 5.45
N SER A 92 16.26 0.13 5.71
CA SER A 92 17.45 0.91 5.36
C SER A 92 17.54 1.09 3.84
N MET A 93 17.73 2.33 3.40
CA MET A 93 17.80 2.69 1.98
C MET A 93 19.24 2.49 1.40
N ALA A 94 20.11 1.77 2.10
CA ALA A 94 21.45 1.46 1.62
C ALA A 94 21.39 0.42 0.50
N MET A 95 21.78 0.83 -0.71
CA MET A 95 21.87 -0.05 -1.89
C MET A 95 22.86 -1.19 -1.63
N GLY A 96 22.47 -2.42 -1.96
CA GLY A 96 23.24 -3.63 -1.64
C GLY A 96 23.36 -3.94 -0.16
N GLY A 97 22.62 -3.21 0.70
CA GLY A 97 22.56 -3.45 2.14
C GLY A 97 21.67 -4.63 2.52
N ALA A 98 21.56 -4.89 3.82
CA ALA A 98 20.80 -6.04 4.37
C ALA A 98 19.32 -6.07 4.01
N HIS A 99 18.74 -4.93 3.63
CA HIS A 99 17.32 -4.82 3.25
C HIS A 99 17.11 -4.72 1.73
N ASP A 100 18.18 -4.81 0.92
CA ASP A 100 18.09 -4.81 -0.54
C ASP A 100 18.32 -6.24 -1.05
N ALA A 101 17.31 -6.82 -1.71
CA ALA A 101 17.41 -8.17 -2.30
C ALA A 101 18.30 -8.22 -3.54
N SER A 102 18.79 -7.06 -3.97
CA SER A 102 19.70 -6.89 -5.13
C SER A 102 20.74 -5.82 -4.82
N THR A 103 21.18 -5.09 -5.83
CA THR A 103 21.96 -3.86 -5.68
C THR A 103 21.21 -2.65 -6.25
N ASN A 104 19.94 -2.82 -6.59
CA ASN A 104 19.12 -1.86 -7.32
C ASN A 104 17.97 -1.28 -6.47
N GLY A 105 17.98 -1.52 -5.15
CA GLY A 105 16.92 -1.05 -4.26
C GLY A 105 15.62 -1.84 -4.40
N MET A 106 15.72 -3.16 -4.52
CA MET A 106 14.58 -4.09 -4.39
C MET A 106 14.39 -4.42 -2.91
N TRP A 107 13.66 -3.56 -2.21
CA TRP A 107 13.54 -3.64 -0.77
C TRP A 107 12.79 -4.87 -0.30
N ILE A 108 13.36 -5.55 0.70
CA ILE A 108 12.72 -6.66 1.41
C ILE A 108 11.71 -6.06 2.38
N PRO A 109 10.40 -6.35 2.23
CA PRO A 109 9.38 -5.78 3.10
C PRO A 109 9.50 -6.32 4.53
N SER A 110 9.38 -5.43 5.51
CA SER A 110 9.34 -5.77 6.95
C SER A 110 7.93 -6.08 7.45
N THR A 111 6.92 -5.74 6.66
CA THR A 111 5.49 -5.96 6.95
C THR A 111 4.89 -6.76 5.81
N ALA A 112 4.22 -7.86 6.14
CA ALA A 112 3.58 -8.70 5.15
C ALA A 112 2.21 -8.15 4.73
N ASN A 113 1.80 -8.45 3.50
CA ASN A 113 0.45 -8.14 3.02
C ASN A 113 -0.63 -8.76 3.93
N ASP A 114 -0.39 -9.95 4.49
CA ASP A 114 -1.32 -10.59 5.42
C ASP A 114 -1.59 -9.73 6.67
N GLN A 115 -0.56 -9.05 7.22
CA GLN A 115 -0.73 -8.14 8.36
C GLN A 115 -1.57 -6.92 7.97
N TYR A 116 -1.31 -6.37 6.79
CA TYR A 116 -2.04 -5.23 6.25
C TYR A 116 -3.51 -5.55 5.99
N HIS A 117 -3.78 -6.63 5.25
CA HIS A 117 -5.14 -7.03 4.90
C HIS A 117 -5.93 -7.58 6.08
N ALA A 118 -5.28 -8.28 7.01
CA ALA A 118 -5.94 -8.76 8.23
C ALA A 118 -6.44 -7.59 9.09
N LYS A 119 -5.69 -6.47 9.15
CA LYS A 119 -6.15 -5.26 9.86
C LYS A 119 -7.38 -4.66 9.18
N LEU A 120 -7.40 -4.57 7.85
CA LEU A 120 -8.58 -4.10 7.10
C LEU A 120 -9.77 -5.04 7.24
N ALA A 121 -9.55 -6.36 7.21
CA ALA A 121 -10.60 -7.35 7.43
C ALA A 121 -11.18 -7.26 8.85
N ASN A 122 -10.34 -7.03 9.86
CA ASN A 122 -10.78 -6.81 11.23
C ASN A 122 -11.63 -5.54 11.37
N TRP A 123 -11.24 -4.45 10.72
CA TRP A 123 -12.04 -3.23 10.65
C TRP A 123 -13.41 -3.45 9.99
N LEU A 124 -13.49 -4.35 9.00
CA LEU A 124 -14.75 -4.80 8.38
C LEU A 124 -15.54 -5.80 9.24
N GLU A 125 -15.17 -5.99 10.50
CA GLU A 125 -15.81 -6.91 11.44
C GLU A 125 -15.82 -8.38 10.98
N VAL A 126 -14.84 -8.78 10.16
CA VAL A 126 -14.68 -10.18 9.78
C VAL A 126 -14.30 -11.00 11.02
N ALA A 127 -15.08 -12.04 11.30
CA ALA A 127 -14.87 -12.87 12.48
C ALA A 127 -13.43 -13.42 12.56
N PRO A 128 -12.77 -13.41 13.75
CA PRO A 128 -11.37 -13.82 13.91
C PRO A 128 -11.04 -15.19 13.32
N GLN A 129 -11.98 -16.13 13.38
CA GLN A 129 -11.83 -17.48 12.81
C GLN A 129 -11.71 -17.45 11.29
N ARG A 130 -12.39 -16.50 10.63
CA ARG A 130 -12.31 -16.32 9.18
C ARG A 130 -11.04 -15.57 8.77
N ILE A 131 -10.56 -14.65 9.60
CA ILE A 131 -9.27 -13.96 9.40
C ILE A 131 -8.13 -15.00 9.40
N SER A 132 -8.10 -15.93 10.35
CA SER A 132 -7.07 -16.95 10.40
C SER A 132 -7.09 -17.93 9.21
N VAL A 133 -8.26 -18.14 8.62
CA VAL A 133 -8.39 -18.96 7.40
C VAL A 133 -7.95 -18.18 6.17
N ALA A 134 -8.33 -16.90 6.05
CA ALA A 134 -7.98 -16.05 4.90
C ALA A 134 -6.49 -15.67 4.89
N PHE A 135 -5.89 -15.51 6.07
CA PHE A 135 -4.50 -15.07 6.24
C PHE A 135 -3.72 -16.05 7.14
N PRO A 136 -3.48 -17.29 6.69
CA PRO A 136 -2.86 -18.32 7.53
C PRO A 136 -1.43 -17.98 7.95
N SER A 137 -0.70 -17.21 7.14
CA SER A 137 0.66 -16.75 7.44
C SER A 137 0.71 -15.74 8.60
N LEU A 138 -0.42 -15.13 8.96
CA LEU A 138 -0.49 -14.14 10.05
C LEU A 138 0.00 -14.73 11.39
N ALA A 139 -0.19 -16.03 11.61
CA ALA A 139 0.28 -16.72 12.81
C ALA A 139 1.80 -16.68 13.00
N ARG A 140 2.58 -16.47 11.93
CA ARG A 140 4.05 -16.42 11.93
C ARG A 140 4.63 -15.08 12.37
N PHE A 141 3.81 -14.02 12.42
CA PHE A 141 4.28 -12.68 12.76
C PHE A 141 4.03 -12.37 14.23
N ALA A 142 5.02 -11.76 14.89
CA ALA A 142 4.90 -11.30 16.27
C ALA A 142 3.89 -10.15 16.38
N ILE A 143 3.93 -9.20 15.43
CA ILE A 143 2.97 -8.09 15.33
C ILE A 143 1.89 -8.51 14.34
N LYS A 144 0.68 -8.73 14.81
CA LYS A 144 -0.47 -9.14 14.00
C LYS A 144 -1.41 -7.98 13.68
N ASP A 145 -1.42 -6.96 14.50
CA ASP A 145 -2.20 -5.74 14.33
C ASP A 145 -1.25 -4.55 14.13
N LEU A 146 -1.38 -3.88 13.01
CA LEU A 146 -0.57 -2.72 12.65
C LEU A 146 -1.09 -1.41 13.27
N GLY A 147 -2.29 -1.40 13.83
CA GLY A 147 -2.84 -0.27 14.57
C GLY A 147 -3.25 0.96 13.74
N PHE A 148 -3.30 0.89 12.42
CA PHE A 148 -3.58 2.06 11.57
C PHE A 148 -5.07 2.42 11.40
N VAL A 149 -5.97 1.58 11.85
CA VAL A 149 -7.41 1.88 11.96
C VAL A 149 -7.92 1.59 13.36
N ALA A 150 -8.79 2.45 13.86
CA ALA A 150 -9.45 2.30 15.15
C ALA A 150 -10.55 1.23 15.11
#